data_92e35ad3933c419b12fd323f26ea0958
#
_entry.id   92e35ad3933c419b12fd323f26ea0958
#
_cell.length_a   1.000
_cell.length_b   1.000
_cell.length_c   1.000
_cell.angle_alpha   90.00
_cell.angle_beta   90.00
_cell.angle_gamma   90.00
#
_symmetry.space_group_name_H-M   'P 1'
#
loop_
_entity.id
_entity.type
_entity.pdbx_description
1 polymer ?
#
loop_
_entity_poly.entity_id
_entity_poly.type
_entity_poly.pdbx_seq_one_letter_code
_entity_poly.pdbx_strand_id
1 'polypeptide(L)'
;GLSSYGEESRAYFHGRDEEAAELARRVQRKLLTVLFGQSGLGKTSLLRAGLVPRLRGSGFCPVYVRIDYAPESPPPAEQIKQAIFKVTAEAGYWTRAGSAVEGESLWEFLHHRGDLLRDANEQTLLPLLIFDQFEEIFTLAQADDAGRQRAKRFLDELADLVENRPPADLERRLEEDEANADDFDFARADYRILISLREDYLAHLESVKGTMPSITQNRMRLARMTGEQALSAVIKPGGKLVSQEVAESIVRFVAGGSELPNAEVEPSLLSLICRELNTVRQAQGKPEISADLLAGSRDTILTEFYERALADQPAGVRRVIEDELLTESGYRESLAEERVTK
;
A
#
# COMPACT_ATOMS: atom_id res chain seq x y z
N GLY A 1 -10.84 7.58 11.57
CA GLY A 1 -9.62 8.37 11.68
C GLY A 1 -8.89 8.48 10.36
N LEU A 2 -7.70 9.02 10.37
CA LEU A 2 -6.81 9.05 9.19
C LEU A 2 -6.12 7.70 8.93
N SER A 3 -6.40 6.68 9.75
CA SER A 3 -5.92 5.33 9.55
C SER A 3 -6.49 4.73 8.25
N SER A 4 -5.69 3.93 7.56
CA SER A 4 -6.16 3.21 6.39
C SER A 4 -7.25 2.18 6.77
N TYR A 5 -8.21 1.97 5.87
CA TYR A 5 -9.17 0.88 5.99
C TYR A 5 -8.44 -0.46 5.79
N GLY A 6 -8.60 -1.39 6.74
CA GLY A 6 -8.16 -2.77 6.63
C GLY A 6 -9.26 -3.70 6.10
N GLU A 7 -8.97 -5.00 6.01
CA GLU A 7 -9.96 -6.01 5.59
C GLU A 7 -11.18 -6.03 6.51
N GLU A 8 -10.98 -5.86 7.80
CA GLU A 8 -12.03 -5.81 8.84
C GLU A 8 -12.97 -4.61 8.67
N SER A 9 -12.49 -3.55 8.04
CA SER A 9 -13.23 -2.32 7.78
C SER A 9 -13.86 -2.26 6.37
N ARG A 10 -13.79 -3.35 5.60
CA ARG A 10 -14.27 -3.44 4.21
C ARG A 10 -15.72 -2.96 4.06
N ALA A 11 -16.57 -3.27 5.05
CA ALA A 11 -17.99 -2.87 5.02
C ALA A 11 -18.21 -1.35 4.99
N TYR A 12 -17.20 -0.57 5.35
CA TYR A 12 -17.23 0.90 5.35
C TYR A 12 -16.40 1.51 4.21
N PHE A 13 -15.74 0.69 3.40
CA PHE A 13 -14.90 1.15 2.30
C PHE A 13 -15.71 1.19 0.99
N HIS A 14 -16.10 2.39 0.56
CA HIS A 14 -16.93 2.62 -0.61
C HIS A 14 -16.36 3.73 -1.51
N GLY A 15 -16.88 3.82 -2.73
CA GLY A 15 -16.51 4.84 -3.71
C GLY A 15 -15.25 4.53 -4.52
N ARG A 16 -14.66 3.33 -4.34
CA ARG A 16 -13.47 2.86 -5.07
C ARG A 16 -13.65 1.47 -5.67
N ASP A 17 -14.89 1.08 -5.89
CA ASP A 17 -15.21 -0.27 -6.37
C ASP A 17 -14.66 -0.55 -7.77
N GLU A 18 -14.71 0.45 -8.65
CA GLU A 18 -14.20 0.35 -10.03
C GLU A 18 -12.66 0.25 -10.04
N GLU A 19 -11.98 1.09 -9.26
CA GLU A 19 -10.52 1.05 -9.14
C GLU A 19 -10.05 -0.27 -8.51
N ALA A 20 -10.77 -0.79 -7.51
CA ALA A 20 -10.45 -2.07 -6.90
C ALA A 20 -10.63 -3.23 -7.90
N ALA A 21 -11.69 -3.19 -8.71
CA ALA A 21 -11.92 -4.19 -9.75
C ALA A 21 -10.89 -4.10 -10.88
N GLU A 22 -10.52 -2.89 -11.32
CA GLU A 22 -9.48 -2.69 -12.34
C GLU A 22 -8.11 -3.15 -11.84
N LEU A 23 -7.75 -2.80 -10.61
CA LEU A 23 -6.49 -3.24 -10.02
C LEU A 23 -6.43 -4.76 -9.90
N ALA A 24 -7.53 -5.40 -9.50
CA ALA A 24 -7.62 -6.87 -9.46
C ALA A 24 -7.40 -7.50 -10.83
N ARG A 25 -8.03 -6.97 -11.89
CA ARG A 25 -7.81 -7.44 -13.27
C ARG A 25 -6.35 -7.31 -13.71
N ARG A 26 -5.68 -6.20 -13.35
CA ARG A 26 -4.27 -5.97 -13.68
C ARG A 26 -3.36 -6.95 -12.99
N VAL A 27 -3.55 -7.18 -11.69
CA VAL A 27 -2.79 -8.15 -10.89
C VAL A 27 -2.96 -9.57 -11.44
N GLN A 28 -4.16 -9.95 -11.84
CA GLN A 28 -4.41 -11.29 -12.41
C GLN A 28 -3.71 -11.52 -13.75
N ARG A 29 -3.52 -10.48 -14.55
CA ARG A 29 -3.00 -10.59 -15.93
C ARG A 29 -1.50 -10.53 -16.06
N LYS A 30 -0.81 -9.84 -15.16
CA LYS A 30 0.63 -9.57 -15.27
C LYS A 30 1.35 -9.92 -13.98
N LEU A 31 2.61 -10.35 -14.13
CA LEU A 31 3.46 -10.70 -12.99
C LEU A 31 3.70 -9.50 -12.08
N LEU A 32 4.00 -8.35 -12.66
CA LEU A 32 4.16 -7.08 -11.94
C LEU A 32 3.00 -6.12 -12.24
N THR A 33 2.49 -5.50 -11.18
CA THR A 33 1.57 -4.36 -11.23
C THR A 33 2.13 -3.21 -10.40
N VAL A 34 2.09 -1.99 -10.94
CA VAL A 34 2.52 -0.77 -10.23
C VAL A 34 1.31 0.13 -10.02
N LEU A 35 0.95 0.35 -8.74
CA LEU A 35 -0.04 1.32 -8.31
C LEU A 35 0.65 2.59 -7.84
N PHE A 36 0.36 3.74 -8.44
CA PHE A 36 0.95 5.01 -8.02
C PHE A 36 -0.09 6.12 -7.92
N GLY A 37 0.22 7.16 -7.18
CA GLY A 37 -0.66 8.33 -6.99
C GLY A 37 -0.19 9.17 -5.82
N GLN A 38 -0.73 10.38 -5.70
CA GLN A 38 -0.39 11.32 -4.64
C GLN A 38 -0.61 10.72 -3.24
N SER A 39 0.05 11.29 -2.24
CA SER A 39 -0.25 10.97 -0.84
C SER A 39 -1.70 11.33 -0.51
N GLY A 40 -2.32 10.62 0.43
CA GLY A 40 -3.71 10.91 0.85
C GLY A 40 -4.81 10.34 -0.05
N LEU A 41 -4.51 9.79 -1.24
CA LEU A 41 -5.52 9.24 -2.16
C LEU A 41 -6.10 7.88 -1.74
N GLY A 42 -5.59 7.29 -0.65
CA GLY A 42 -6.12 6.04 -0.11
C GLY A 42 -5.58 4.77 -0.76
N LYS A 43 -4.34 4.78 -1.33
CA LYS A 43 -3.69 3.59 -1.92
C LYS A 43 -3.71 2.40 -0.97
N THR A 44 -3.22 2.57 0.26
CA THR A 44 -3.22 1.51 1.29
C THR A 44 -4.62 0.96 1.58
N SER A 45 -5.63 1.83 1.68
CA SER A 45 -7.02 1.42 1.88
C SER A 45 -7.57 0.65 0.68
N LEU A 46 -7.26 1.11 -0.54
CA LEU A 46 -7.62 0.41 -1.77
C LEU A 46 -7.00 -1.01 -1.82
N LEU A 47 -5.74 -1.14 -1.40
CA LEU A 47 -5.06 -2.43 -1.32
C LEU A 47 -5.72 -3.35 -0.28
N ARG A 48 -5.84 -2.87 0.96
CA ARG A 48 -6.29 -3.70 2.10
C ARG A 48 -7.78 -3.98 2.09
N ALA A 49 -8.62 -2.97 1.93
CA ALA A 49 -10.07 -3.12 1.99
C ALA A 49 -10.71 -3.41 0.62
N GLY A 50 -10.11 -2.92 -0.47
CA GLY A 50 -10.64 -3.08 -1.83
C GLY A 50 -10.13 -4.32 -2.56
N LEU A 51 -8.80 -4.45 -2.69
CA LEU A 51 -8.16 -5.48 -3.53
C LEU A 51 -8.05 -6.83 -2.84
N VAL A 52 -7.43 -6.86 -1.64
CA VAL A 52 -7.09 -8.11 -0.94
C VAL A 52 -8.29 -9.03 -0.76
N PRO A 53 -9.47 -8.56 -0.28
CA PRO A 53 -10.62 -9.45 -0.13
C PRO A 53 -11.14 -10.04 -1.46
N ARG A 54 -10.99 -9.30 -2.56
CA ARG A 54 -11.38 -9.77 -3.91
C ARG A 54 -10.46 -10.88 -4.40
N LEU A 55 -9.16 -10.71 -4.19
CA LEU A 55 -8.16 -11.66 -4.67
C LEU A 55 -8.10 -12.95 -3.83
N ARG A 56 -8.35 -12.87 -2.51
CA ARG A 56 -8.54 -14.08 -1.69
C ARG A 56 -9.65 -14.99 -2.23
N GLY A 57 -10.76 -14.40 -2.65
CA GLY A 57 -11.86 -15.13 -3.30
C GLY A 57 -11.54 -15.68 -4.71
N SER A 58 -10.37 -15.33 -5.27
CA SER A 58 -9.93 -15.70 -6.62
C SER A 58 -8.67 -16.59 -6.61
N GLY A 59 -8.37 -17.27 -5.51
CA GLY A 59 -7.25 -18.21 -5.43
C GLY A 59 -5.88 -17.56 -5.17
N PHE A 60 -5.85 -16.33 -4.66
CA PHE A 60 -4.60 -15.68 -4.25
C PHE A 60 -4.38 -15.76 -2.75
N CYS A 61 -3.10 -15.83 -2.35
CA CYS A 61 -2.64 -15.61 -0.98
C CYS A 61 -1.94 -14.25 -0.91
N PRO A 62 -2.64 -13.16 -0.53
CA PRO A 62 -2.01 -11.85 -0.38
C PRO A 62 -1.07 -11.82 0.81
N VAL A 63 0.18 -11.46 0.55
CA VAL A 63 1.25 -11.26 1.52
C VAL A 63 1.62 -9.79 1.53
N TYR A 64 1.22 -9.09 2.57
CA TYR A 64 1.50 -7.67 2.71
C TYR A 64 2.90 -7.49 3.31
N VAL A 65 3.80 -6.89 2.54
CA VAL A 65 5.21 -6.76 2.92
C VAL A 65 5.53 -5.28 3.16
N ARG A 66 6.03 -4.98 4.32
CA ARG A 66 6.69 -3.73 4.62
C ARG A 66 8.12 -4.03 5.04
N ILE A 67 9.06 -3.60 4.22
CA ILE A 67 10.47 -3.84 4.47
C ILE A 67 10.97 -2.90 5.56
N ASP A 68 11.66 -3.47 6.53
CA ASP A 68 12.44 -2.71 7.52
C ASP A 68 13.87 -2.55 7.00
N TYR A 69 14.29 -1.31 6.84
CA TYR A 69 15.60 -0.95 6.32
C TYR A 69 16.64 -0.67 7.41
N ALA A 70 16.30 -0.86 8.70
CA ALA A 70 17.25 -0.67 9.79
C ALA A 70 18.49 -1.56 9.61
N PRO A 71 19.69 -1.09 10.01
CA PRO A 71 20.95 -1.82 9.80
C PRO A 71 20.97 -3.23 10.38
N GLU A 72 20.30 -3.43 11.52
CA GLU A 72 20.20 -4.70 12.25
C GLU A 72 19.10 -5.64 11.72
N SER A 73 18.22 -5.14 10.86
CA SER A 73 17.13 -5.94 10.31
C SER A 73 17.62 -6.98 9.31
N PRO A 74 16.96 -8.14 9.21
CA PRO A 74 17.29 -9.14 8.21
C PRO A 74 17.28 -8.56 6.78
N PRO A 75 18.02 -9.16 5.85
CA PRO A 75 17.93 -8.77 4.43
C PRO A 75 16.48 -8.76 3.93
N PRO A 76 16.11 -7.84 3.00
CA PRO A 76 14.74 -7.76 2.49
C PRO A 76 14.17 -9.08 1.97
N ALA A 77 14.99 -9.90 1.30
CA ALA A 77 14.58 -11.23 0.84
C ALA A 77 14.12 -12.13 1.99
N GLU A 78 14.86 -12.13 3.09
CA GLU A 78 14.50 -12.93 4.28
C GLU A 78 13.23 -12.39 4.97
N GLN A 79 13.04 -11.08 5.01
CA GLN A 79 11.81 -10.49 5.53
C GLN A 79 10.59 -10.90 4.71
N ILE A 80 10.73 -10.99 3.37
CA ILE A 80 9.66 -11.44 2.48
C ILE A 80 9.34 -12.92 2.72
N LYS A 81 10.35 -13.80 2.80
CA LYS A 81 10.15 -15.22 3.11
C LYS A 81 9.45 -15.41 4.45
N GLN A 82 9.89 -14.68 5.49
CA GLN A 82 9.24 -14.69 6.81
C GLN A 82 7.79 -14.21 6.74
N ALA A 83 7.49 -13.17 5.94
CA ALA A 83 6.13 -12.70 5.75
C ALA A 83 5.24 -13.76 5.08
N ILE A 84 5.77 -14.48 4.09
CA ILE A 84 5.07 -15.60 3.44
C ILE A 84 4.78 -16.70 4.47
N PHE A 85 5.78 -17.16 5.23
CA PHE A 85 5.59 -18.18 6.26
C PHE A 85 4.59 -17.75 7.33
N LYS A 86 4.65 -16.51 7.78
CA LYS A 86 3.70 -15.98 8.77
C LYS A 86 2.26 -16.04 8.26
N VAL A 87 2.00 -15.51 7.06
CA VAL A 87 0.65 -15.48 6.48
C VAL A 87 0.13 -16.89 6.24
N THR A 88 0.97 -17.80 5.77
CA THR A 88 0.58 -19.20 5.52
C THR A 88 0.29 -19.95 6.81
N ALA A 89 1.08 -19.75 7.85
CA ALA A 89 0.84 -20.35 9.17
C ALA A 89 -0.44 -19.82 9.82
N GLU A 90 -0.68 -18.52 9.79
CA GLU A 90 -1.89 -17.88 10.33
C GLU A 90 -3.17 -18.34 9.61
N ALA A 91 -3.08 -18.58 8.29
CA ALA A 91 -4.20 -19.04 7.49
C ALA A 91 -4.40 -20.57 7.50
N GLY A 92 -3.48 -21.33 8.10
CA GLY A 92 -3.49 -22.78 8.05
C GLY A 92 -3.21 -23.34 6.66
N TYR A 93 -2.50 -22.60 5.82
CA TYR A 93 -2.12 -23.02 4.47
C TYR A 93 -0.88 -23.91 4.54
N TRP A 94 -0.86 -24.94 3.68
CA TRP A 94 0.32 -25.75 3.54
C TRP A 94 1.33 -25.07 2.61
N THR A 95 2.55 -24.98 3.06
CA THR A 95 3.70 -24.56 2.27
C THR A 95 4.84 -25.55 2.52
N ARG A 96 5.93 -25.42 1.79
CA ARG A 96 7.15 -26.19 2.03
C ARG A 96 7.42 -26.30 3.54
N ALA A 97 7.59 -27.51 4.01
CA ALA A 97 7.79 -27.79 5.43
C ALA A 97 9.08 -27.10 5.94
N GLY A 98 8.93 -25.97 6.56
CA GLY A 98 9.72 -25.59 7.71
C GLY A 98 10.88 -24.67 7.54
N SER A 99 11.53 -24.38 6.40
CA SER A 99 12.56 -23.34 6.38
C SER A 99 13.01 -22.94 4.98
N ALA A 100 13.19 -21.64 4.77
CA ALA A 100 14.05 -21.15 3.68
C ALA A 100 15.46 -21.73 3.88
N VAL A 101 16.09 -22.18 2.81
CA VAL A 101 17.49 -22.58 2.85
C VAL A 101 18.32 -21.32 3.03
N GLU A 102 19.28 -21.35 3.94
CA GLU A 102 20.16 -20.20 4.19
C GLU A 102 20.91 -19.81 2.90
N GLY A 103 20.82 -18.54 2.53
CA GLY A 103 21.45 -18.02 1.31
C GLY A 103 20.66 -18.21 0.02
N GLU A 104 19.49 -18.84 0.06
CA GLU A 104 18.58 -18.99 -1.07
C GLU A 104 18.00 -17.64 -1.51
N SER A 105 18.03 -17.32 -2.81
CA SER A 105 17.41 -16.12 -3.36
C SER A 105 15.88 -16.20 -3.32
N LEU A 106 15.19 -15.06 -3.51
CA LEU A 106 13.72 -15.05 -3.63
C LEU A 106 13.25 -15.85 -4.86
N TRP A 107 14.02 -15.80 -5.93
CA TRP A 107 13.69 -16.56 -7.14
C TRP A 107 13.71 -18.06 -6.85
N GLU A 108 14.79 -18.59 -6.29
CA GLU A 108 14.92 -20.01 -5.92
C GLU A 108 13.77 -20.42 -4.99
N PHE A 109 13.52 -19.64 -3.93
CA PHE A 109 12.45 -19.88 -2.96
C PHE A 109 11.07 -20.07 -3.61
N LEU A 110 10.74 -19.29 -4.65
CA LEU A 110 9.44 -19.36 -5.33
C LEU A 110 9.40 -20.33 -6.53
N HIS A 111 10.53 -20.92 -6.92
CA HIS A 111 10.64 -21.79 -8.11
C HIS A 111 10.93 -23.25 -7.79
N HIS A 112 11.03 -23.63 -6.53
CA HIS A 112 11.16 -25.06 -6.18
C HIS A 112 9.97 -25.88 -6.69
N ARG A 113 10.23 -27.00 -7.38
CA ARG A 113 9.20 -27.83 -8.05
C ARG A 113 8.17 -28.41 -7.11
N GLY A 114 8.49 -28.76 -5.90
CA GLY A 114 7.58 -29.37 -4.93
C GLY A 114 6.73 -28.38 -4.13
N ASP A 115 7.08 -27.10 -4.19
CA ASP A 115 6.57 -26.10 -3.26
C ASP A 115 5.38 -25.36 -3.84
N LEU A 116 4.19 -25.89 -3.62
CA LEU A 116 2.93 -25.26 -3.95
C LEU A 116 2.22 -24.84 -2.67
N LEU A 117 1.85 -23.56 -2.63
CA LEU A 117 0.98 -23.07 -1.57
C LEU A 117 -0.44 -23.63 -1.78
N ARG A 118 -1.00 -24.28 -0.76
CA ARG A 118 -2.33 -24.89 -0.81
C ARG A 118 -3.20 -24.46 0.36
N ASP A 119 -4.47 -24.30 0.11
CA ASP A 119 -5.47 -24.10 1.15
C ASP A 119 -5.89 -25.43 1.82
N ALA A 120 -6.79 -25.33 2.80
CA ALA A 120 -7.31 -26.50 3.51
C ALA A 120 -8.08 -27.50 2.62
N ASN A 121 -8.47 -27.09 1.42
CA ASN A 121 -9.14 -27.94 0.42
C ASN A 121 -8.16 -28.46 -0.65
N GLU A 122 -6.86 -28.34 -0.40
CA GLU A 122 -5.77 -28.70 -1.32
C GLU A 122 -5.76 -27.91 -2.65
N GLN A 123 -6.49 -26.79 -2.73
CA GLN A 123 -6.44 -25.92 -3.89
C GLN A 123 -5.16 -25.09 -3.88
N THR A 124 -4.50 -25.04 -5.03
CA THR A 124 -3.28 -24.22 -5.17
C THR A 124 -3.64 -22.74 -5.11
N LEU A 125 -2.91 -22.02 -4.27
CA LEU A 125 -3.00 -20.57 -4.12
C LEU A 125 -1.78 -19.90 -4.75
N LEU A 126 -1.99 -18.72 -5.33
CA LEU A 126 -0.91 -17.90 -5.89
C LEU A 126 -0.48 -16.85 -4.85
N PRO A 127 0.78 -16.84 -4.39
CA PRO A 127 1.30 -15.75 -3.59
C PRO A 127 1.17 -14.42 -4.32
N LEU A 128 0.63 -13.41 -3.65
CA LEU A 128 0.64 -12.03 -4.11
C LEU A 128 1.46 -11.19 -3.13
N LEU A 129 2.67 -10.84 -3.51
CA LEU A 129 3.55 -9.96 -2.73
C LEU A 129 3.12 -8.51 -2.94
N ILE A 130 2.67 -7.85 -1.88
CA ILE A 130 2.22 -6.46 -1.90
C ILE A 130 3.24 -5.59 -1.16
N PHE A 131 4.01 -4.81 -1.91
CA PHE A 131 4.94 -3.81 -1.39
C PHE A 131 4.24 -2.46 -1.36
N ASP A 132 3.76 -2.06 -0.19
CA ASP A 132 3.15 -0.74 0.00
C ASP A 132 4.19 0.26 0.52
N GLN A 133 4.05 1.53 0.15
CA GLN A 133 5.01 2.58 0.47
C GLN A 133 6.43 2.27 -0.07
N PHE A 134 6.51 1.71 -1.28
CA PHE A 134 7.77 1.27 -1.89
C PHE A 134 8.78 2.41 -2.09
N GLU A 135 8.32 3.66 -2.06
CA GLU A 135 9.21 4.84 -2.05
C GLU A 135 10.23 4.84 -0.90
N GLU A 136 9.96 4.12 0.19
CA GLU A 136 10.87 4.01 1.33
C GLU A 136 12.25 3.43 0.93
N ILE A 137 12.32 2.61 -0.13
CA ILE A 137 13.59 2.12 -0.66
C ILE A 137 14.48 3.24 -1.23
N PHE A 138 13.87 4.33 -1.70
CA PHE A 138 14.58 5.48 -2.25
C PHE A 138 14.88 6.57 -1.20
N THR A 139 14.32 6.46 -0.02
CA THR A 139 14.50 7.42 1.07
C THR A 139 15.23 6.81 2.26
N LEU A 140 14.58 5.90 2.99
CA LEU A 140 15.11 5.31 4.22
C LEU A 140 16.31 4.38 3.95
N ALA A 141 16.24 3.58 2.89
CA ALA A 141 17.31 2.66 2.53
C ALA A 141 18.59 3.37 2.04
N GLN A 142 18.55 4.66 1.79
CA GLN A 142 19.67 5.43 1.26
C GLN A 142 20.37 6.31 2.30
N ALA A 143 20.04 6.14 3.58
CA ALA A 143 20.61 6.93 4.67
C ALA A 143 22.14 6.79 4.78
N ASP A 144 22.69 5.61 4.46
CA ASP A 144 24.12 5.30 4.48
C ASP A 144 24.54 4.37 3.31
N ASP A 145 25.84 4.09 3.19
CA ASP A 145 26.38 3.25 2.12
C ASP A 145 25.91 1.79 2.24
N ALA A 146 25.77 1.27 3.44
CA ALA A 146 25.31 -0.09 3.68
C ALA A 146 23.83 -0.25 3.29
N GLY A 147 23.00 0.73 3.64
CA GLY A 147 21.59 0.80 3.23
C GLY A 147 21.44 0.86 1.72
N ARG A 148 22.24 1.72 1.04
CA ARG A 148 22.26 1.78 -0.43
C ARG A 148 22.63 0.47 -1.08
N GLN A 149 23.61 -0.24 -0.55
CA GLN A 149 24.00 -1.56 -1.06
C GLN A 149 22.91 -2.61 -0.83
N ARG A 150 22.24 -2.60 0.32
CA ARG A 150 21.11 -3.51 0.61
C ARG A 150 19.93 -3.22 -0.32
N ALA A 151 19.58 -1.96 -0.51
CA ALA A 151 18.53 -1.56 -1.43
C ALA A 151 18.83 -2.00 -2.87
N LYS A 152 20.07 -1.82 -3.32
CA LYS A 152 20.49 -2.25 -4.65
C LYS A 152 20.36 -3.76 -4.82
N ARG A 153 20.88 -4.57 -3.87
CA ARG A 153 20.74 -6.03 -3.92
C ARG A 153 19.28 -6.46 -3.96
N PHE A 154 18.45 -5.85 -3.16
CA PHE A 154 17.02 -6.16 -3.16
C PHE A 154 16.34 -5.80 -4.49
N LEU A 155 16.69 -4.66 -5.11
CA LEU A 155 16.18 -4.29 -6.43
C LEU A 155 16.65 -5.26 -7.52
N ASP A 156 17.89 -5.76 -7.43
CA ASP A 156 18.43 -6.78 -8.35
C ASP A 156 17.65 -8.11 -8.18
N GLU A 157 17.45 -8.60 -6.96
CA GLU A 157 16.63 -9.79 -6.68
C GLU A 157 15.16 -9.63 -7.11
N LEU A 158 14.59 -8.46 -6.86
CA LEU A 158 13.22 -8.15 -7.30
C LEU A 158 13.12 -8.11 -8.83
N ALA A 159 14.16 -7.63 -9.51
CA ALA A 159 14.22 -7.64 -10.98
C ALA A 159 14.26 -9.06 -11.53
N ASP A 160 15.08 -9.94 -10.96
CA ASP A 160 15.14 -11.36 -11.36
C ASP A 160 13.78 -12.03 -11.17
N LEU A 161 13.09 -11.74 -10.07
CA LEU A 161 11.76 -12.27 -9.79
C LEU A 161 10.71 -11.73 -10.78
N VAL A 162 10.70 -10.42 -11.03
CA VAL A 162 9.73 -9.73 -11.93
C VAL A 162 9.92 -10.13 -13.39
N GLU A 163 11.17 -10.28 -13.82
CA GLU A 163 11.49 -10.68 -15.20
C GLU A 163 11.52 -12.21 -15.38
N ASN A 164 11.23 -12.96 -14.31
CA ASN A 164 11.30 -14.43 -14.25
C ASN A 164 12.64 -14.95 -14.78
N ARG A 165 13.73 -14.37 -14.31
CA ARG A 165 15.10 -14.68 -14.72
C ARG A 165 15.85 -15.32 -13.55
N PRO A 166 16.46 -16.49 -13.73
CA PRO A 166 17.31 -17.10 -12.70
C PRO A 166 18.44 -16.14 -12.26
N PRO A 167 18.75 -16.06 -10.97
CA PRO A 167 19.88 -15.28 -10.49
C PRO A 167 21.22 -15.79 -11.07
N ALA A 168 22.15 -14.89 -11.38
CA ALA A 168 23.45 -15.26 -11.96
C ALA A 168 24.27 -16.24 -11.08
N ASP A 169 24.10 -16.17 -9.75
CA ASP A 169 24.74 -17.13 -8.84
C ASP A 169 24.14 -18.54 -8.96
N LEU A 170 22.85 -18.66 -9.21
CA LEU A 170 22.21 -19.95 -9.49
C LEU A 170 22.69 -20.48 -10.85
N GLU A 171 22.69 -19.66 -11.90
CA GLU A 171 23.16 -20.06 -13.22
C GLU A 171 24.59 -20.65 -13.16
N ARG A 172 25.52 -19.99 -12.45
CA ARG A 172 26.87 -20.48 -12.25
C ARG A 172 26.92 -21.83 -11.52
N ARG A 173 26.12 -22.02 -10.46
CA ARG A 173 26.03 -23.30 -9.72
C ARG A 173 25.47 -24.42 -10.59
N LEU A 174 24.55 -24.11 -11.50
CA LEU A 174 23.98 -25.06 -12.44
C LEU A 174 24.99 -25.46 -13.56
N GLU A 175 25.86 -24.54 -13.97
CA GLU A 175 26.96 -24.84 -14.89
C GLU A 175 27.99 -25.80 -14.26
N GLU A 176 28.20 -25.72 -12.93
CA GLU A 176 29.10 -26.61 -12.20
C GLU A 176 28.47 -27.98 -11.89
N ASP A 177 27.16 -28.02 -11.63
CA ASP A 177 26.41 -29.24 -11.31
C ASP A 177 24.96 -29.14 -11.84
N GLU A 178 24.71 -29.77 -12.99
CA GLU A 178 23.41 -29.80 -13.65
C GLU A 178 22.31 -30.53 -12.83
N ALA A 179 22.69 -31.39 -11.89
CA ALA A 179 21.72 -32.17 -11.10
C ALA A 179 20.81 -31.24 -10.26
N ASN A 180 21.32 -30.09 -9.87
CA ASN A 180 20.53 -29.10 -9.13
C ASN A 180 19.44 -28.42 -9.97
N ALA A 181 19.48 -28.52 -11.31
CA ALA A 181 18.45 -27.94 -12.19
C ALA A 181 17.08 -28.63 -12.03
N ASP A 182 17.06 -29.89 -11.65
CA ASP A 182 15.84 -30.67 -11.46
C ASP A 182 15.03 -30.20 -10.25
N ASP A 183 15.62 -29.46 -9.32
CA ASP A 183 14.95 -28.93 -8.14
C ASP A 183 14.07 -27.72 -8.48
N PHE A 184 14.28 -27.05 -9.61
CA PHE A 184 13.59 -25.81 -9.96
C PHE A 184 12.71 -25.94 -11.21
N ASP A 185 11.63 -25.19 -11.22
CA ASP A 185 10.78 -24.98 -12.39
C ASP A 185 11.03 -23.59 -13.00
N PHE A 186 11.90 -23.52 -13.99
CA PHE A 186 12.29 -22.27 -14.66
C PHE A 186 11.16 -21.59 -15.45
N ALA A 187 10.15 -22.34 -15.84
CA ALA A 187 8.98 -21.81 -16.55
C ALA A 187 7.91 -21.25 -15.61
N ARG A 188 8.04 -21.51 -14.31
CA ARG A 188 7.05 -21.14 -13.32
C ARG A 188 7.01 -19.62 -13.15
N ALA A 189 5.79 -19.06 -13.05
CA ALA A 189 5.51 -17.68 -12.68
C ALA A 189 4.22 -17.64 -11.86
N ASP A 190 4.07 -18.59 -10.92
CA ASP A 190 2.88 -18.82 -10.10
C ASP A 190 2.87 -17.91 -8.85
N TYR A 191 3.22 -16.67 -9.03
CA TYR A 191 3.14 -15.60 -8.04
C TYR A 191 2.80 -14.28 -8.73
N ARG A 192 2.45 -13.28 -7.97
CA ARG A 192 2.23 -11.91 -8.46
C ARG A 192 2.89 -10.90 -7.53
N ILE A 193 3.30 -9.79 -8.10
CA ILE A 193 3.95 -8.69 -7.40
C ILE A 193 3.17 -7.41 -7.64
N LEU A 194 2.84 -6.71 -6.57
CA LEU A 194 2.23 -5.40 -6.61
C LEU A 194 3.08 -4.40 -5.84
N ILE A 195 3.53 -3.36 -6.52
CA ILE A 195 4.27 -2.25 -5.95
C ILE A 195 3.31 -1.06 -5.84
N SER A 196 3.22 -0.46 -4.66
CA SER A 196 2.46 0.77 -4.42
C SER A 196 3.40 1.86 -3.94
N LEU A 197 3.40 3.01 -4.63
CA LEU A 197 4.28 4.14 -4.31
C LEU A 197 3.61 5.49 -4.57
N ARG A 198 4.24 6.54 -4.05
CA ARG A 198 3.87 7.93 -4.36
C ARG A 198 4.30 8.28 -5.77
N GLU A 199 3.48 9.10 -6.47
CA GLU A 199 3.75 9.46 -7.86
C GLU A 199 5.01 10.32 -8.07
N ASP A 200 5.42 11.07 -7.05
CA ASP A 200 6.66 11.87 -7.09
C ASP A 200 7.93 11.00 -7.10
N TYR A 201 7.83 9.71 -6.69
CA TYR A 201 8.93 8.73 -6.79
C TYR A 201 8.90 7.89 -8.07
N LEU A 202 7.99 8.15 -9.00
CA LEU A 202 7.89 7.37 -10.22
C LEU A 202 9.16 7.47 -11.08
N ALA A 203 9.82 8.63 -11.12
CA ALA A 203 11.08 8.79 -11.81
C ALA A 203 12.22 7.95 -11.22
N HIS A 204 12.24 7.81 -9.88
CA HIS A 204 13.19 6.92 -9.20
C HIS A 204 12.92 5.45 -9.55
N LEU A 205 11.65 5.06 -9.57
CA LEU A 205 11.27 3.71 -10.00
C LEU A 205 11.66 3.46 -11.47
N GLU A 206 11.56 4.47 -12.34
CA GLU A 206 11.97 4.35 -13.75
C GLU A 206 13.49 4.22 -13.94
N SER A 207 14.30 4.65 -12.97
CA SER A 207 15.75 4.50 -13.04
C SER A 207 16.21 3.03 -13.08
N VAL A 208 15.39 2.10 -12.57
CA VAL A 208 15.67 0.66 -12.60
C VAL A 208 15.14 -0.06 -13.85
N LYS A 209 14.59 0.68 -14.82
CA LYS A 209 14.05 0.12 -16.08
C LYS A 209 15.08 -0.71 -16.87
N GLY A 210 16.38 -0.42 -16.72
CA GLY A 210 17.44 -1.17 -17.39
C GLY A 210 17.50 -2.63 -16.94
N THR A 211 17.27 -2.90 -15.66
CA THR A 211 17.27 -4.25 -15.05
C THR A 211 15.87 -4.84 -14.94
N MET A 212 14.83 -3.99 -14.88
CA MET A 212 13.42 -4.38 -14.68
C MET A 212 12.50 -3.69 -15.72
N PRO A 213 12.56 -4.08 -17.01
CA PRO A 213 11.75 -3.45 -18.07
C PRO A 213 10.24 -3.51 -17.84
N SER A 214 9.73 -4.56 -17.19
CA SER A 214 8.31 -4.77 -16.90
C SER A 214 7.71 -3.68 -16.00
N ILE A 215 8.54 -2.91 -15.30
CA ILE A 215 8.10 -1.85 -14.39
C ILE A 215 7.31 -0.73 -15.08
N THR A 216 7.43 -0.60 -16.40
CA THR A 216 6.71 0.40 -17.19
C THR A 216 5.44 -0.11 -17.86
N GLN A 217 5.18 -1.42 -17.85
CA GLN A 217 4.17 -2.06 -18.70
C GLN A 217 2.76 -2.09 -18.11
N ASN A 218 2.63 -2.30 -16.82
CA ASN A 218 1.35 -2.50 -16.16
C ASN A 218 1.20 -1.56 -14.96
N ARG A 219 0.86 -0.32 -15.26
CA ARG A 219 0.74 0.75 -14.28
C ARG A 219 -0.69 1.22 -14.13
N MET A 220 -1.09 1.53 -12.91
CA MET A 220 -2.37 2.14 -12.59
C MET A 220 -2.15 3.40 -11.74
N ARG A 221 -2.63 4.53 -12.23
CA ARG A 221 -2.64 5.78 -11.46
C ARG A 221 -3.93 5.84 -10.64
N LEU A 222 -3.81 6.03 -9.33
CA LEU A 222 -4.95 6.36 -8.49
C LEU A 222 -5.12 7.89 -8.46
N ALA A 223 -6.25 8.36 -8.97
CA ALA A 223 -6.62 9.77 -8.98
C ALA A 223 -7.46 10.15 -7.74
N ARG A 224 -7.76 11.43 -7.59
CA ARG A 224 -8.76 11.90 -6.64
C ARG A 224 -10.11 11.25 -6.91
N MET A 225 -10.99 11.21 -5.92
CA MET A 225 -12.36 10.73 -6.12
C MET A 225 -13.16 11.73 -6.95
N THR A 226 -14.02 11.22 -7.81
CA THR A 226 -15.08 12.04 -8.39
C THR A 226 -16.11 12.40 -7.32
N GLY A 227 -16.95 13.39 -7.59
CA GLY A 227 -18.04 13.75 -6.66
C GLY A 227 -18.98 12.60 -6.36
N GLU A 228 -19.31 11.77 -7.35
CA GLU A 228 -20.15 10.58 -7.19
C GLU A 228 -19.49 9.51 -6.31
N GLN A 229 -18.20 9.28 -6.51
CA GLN A 229 -17.41 8.37 -5.68
C GLN A 229 -17.36 8.84 -4.23
N ALA A 230 -17.09 10.13 -4.02
CA ALA A 230 -17.07 10.75 -2.70
C ALA A 230 -18.46 10.69 -2.03
N LEU A 231 -19.53 10.95 -2.78
CA LEU A 231 -20.90 10.84 -2.30
C LEU A 231 -21.22 9.42 -1.83
N SER A 232 -20.85 8.42 -2.63
CA SER A 232 -20.98 7.00 -2.26
C SER A 232 -20.20 6.67 -0.98
N ALA A 233 -18.99 7.21 -0.83
CA ALA A 233 -18.14 7.00 0.34
C ALA A 233 -18.69 7.66 1.62
N VAL A 234 -19.53 8.67 1.51
CA VAL A 234 -20.23 9.32 2.66
C VAL A 234 -21.53 8.62 2.99
N ILE A 235 -22.40 8.41 1.98
CA ILE A 235 -23.76 7.91 2.20
C ILE A 235 -23.78 6.46 2.67
N LYS A 236 -23.04 5.58 2.00
CA LYS A 236 -23.11 4.14 2.29
C LYS A 236 -22.70 3.79 3.73
N PRO A 237 -21.56 4.25 4.25
CA PRO A 237 -21.23 4.02 5.65
C PRO A 237 -22.01 4.92 6.63
N GLY A 238 -22.44 6.10 6.19
CA GLY A 238 -23.20 7.05 7.00
C GLY A 238 -24.62 6.57 7.35
N GLY A 239 -25.23 5.79 6.47
CA GLY A 239 -26.56 5.22 6.68
C GLY A 239 -27.59 6.27 7.10
N LYS A 240 -28.19 6.07 8.29
CA LYS A 240 -29.20 7.02 8.85
C LYS A 240 -28.59 8.27 9.48
N LEU A 241 -27.26 8.34 9.60
CA LEU A 241 -26.59 9.47 10.24
C LEU A 241 -26.46 10.70 9.34
N VAL A 242 -26.61 10.52 8.02
CA VAL A 242 -26.45 11.60 7.05
C VAL A 242 -27.49 11.47 5.94
N SER A 243 -28.24 12.55 5.68
CA SER A 243 -29.14 12.60 4.51
C SER A 243 -28.35 12.80 3.23
N GLN A 244 -28.96 12.51 2.08
CA GLN A 244 -28.34 12.73 0.78
C GLN A 244 -27.94 14.20 0.58
N GLU A 245 -28.83 15.12 0.91
CA GLU A 245 -28.59 16.57 0.76
C GLU A 245 -27.39 17.04 1.60
N VAL A 246 -27.27 16.53 2.83
CA VAL A 246 -26.13 16.83 3.71
C VAL A 246 -24.86 16.20 3.16
N ALA A 247 -24.90 14.96 2.65
CA ALA A 247 -23.76 14.31 2.05
C ALA A 247 -23.24 15.07 0.82
N GLU A 248 -24.15 15.54 -0.06
CA GLU A 248 -23.80 16.40 -1.19
C GLU A 248 -23.15 17.71 -0.73
N SER A 249 -23.69 18.32 0.33
CA SER A 249 -23.11 19.53 0.92
C SER A 249 -21.71 19.29 1.48
N ILE A 250 -21.47 18.14 2.14
CA ILE A 250 -20.15 17.73 2.61
C ILE A 250 -19.18 17.57 1.43
N VAL A 251 -19.59 16.88 0.37
CA VAL A 251 -18.72 16.66 -0.81
C VAL A 251 -18.36 17.98 -1.49
N ARG A 252 -19.32 18.87 -1.72
CA ARG A 252 -19.08 20.21 -2.27
C ARG A 252 -18.16 21.04 -1.39
N PHE A 253 -18.36 20.98 -0.08
CA PHE A 253 -17.50 21.67 0.89
C PHE A 253 -16.04 21.18 0.82
N VAL A 254 -15.82 19.87 0.78
CA VAL A 254 -14.48 19.29 0.65
C VAL A 254 -13.84 19.63 -0.70
N ALA A 255 -14.63 19.64 -1.78
CA ALA A 255 -14.20 20.00 -3.13
C ALA A 255 -13.98 21.52 -3.35
N GLY A 256 -14.05 22.34 -2.30
CA GLY A 256 -13.86 23.79 -2.41
C GLY A 256 -14.99 24.53 -3.11
N GLY A 257 -16.23 24.02 -3.03
CA GLY A 257 -17.43 24.62 -3.61
C GLY A 257 -17.76 24.15 -5.02
N SER A 258 -16.97 23.23 -5.61
CA SER A 258 -17.26 22.68 -6.93
C SER A 258 -18.53 21.87 -6.95
N GLU A 259 -19.30 21.96 -8.06
CA GLU A 259 -20.47 21.12 -8.29
C GLU A 259 -20.06 19.64 -8.45
N LEU A 260 -20.92 18.71 -8.02
CA LEU A 260 -20.64 17.26 -7.99
C LEU A 260 -20.05 16.69 -9.30
N PRO A 261 -20.55 17.05 -10.51
CA PRO A 261 -20.00 16.49 -11.74
C PRO A 261 -18.53 16.86 -11.99
N ASN A 262 -18.09 17.99 -11.44
CA ASN A 262 -16.74 18.52 -11.62
C ASN A 262 -15.89 18.43 -10.35
N ALA A 263 -16.42 17.83 -9.29
CA ALA A 263 -15.72 17.73 -8.02
C ALA A 263 -14.58 16.72 -8.09
N GLU A 264 -13.41 17.16 -7.67
CA GLU A 264 -12.27 16.32 -7.37
C GLU A 264 -12.02 16.31 -5.86
N VAL A 265 -12.21 15.17 -5.23
CA VAL A 265 -12.22 15.03 -3.78
C VAL A 265 -11.03 14.19 -3.31
N GLU A 266 -10.28 14.73 -2.37
CA GLU A 266 -9.23 14.00 -1.68
C GLU A 266 -9.82 13.14 -0.57
N PRO A 267 -9.65 11.79 -0.61
CA PRO A 267 -10.27 10.89 0.35
C PRO A 267 -9.84 11.12 1.80
N SER A 268 -8.58 11.49 2.04
CA SER A 268 -8.08 11.79 3.38
C SER A 268 -8.79 12.99 3.99
N LEU A 269 -8.97 14.06 3.21
CA LEU A 269 -9.68 15.25 3.63
C LEU A 269 -11.16 14.97 3.88
N LEU A 270 -11.79 14.20 2.98
CA LEU A 270 -13.20 13.79 3.14
C LEU A 270 -13.38 12.99 4.44
N SER A 271 -12.51 12.02 4.70
CA SER A 271 -12.55 11.20 5.91
C SER A 271 -12.37 12.05 7.18
N LEU A 272 -11.45 13.02 7.14
CA LEU A 272 -11.21 13.93 8.25
C LEU A 272 -12.45 14.78 8.55
N ILE A 273 -13.02 15.44 7.54
CA ILE A 273 -14.20 16.28 7.69
C ILE A 273 -15.40 15.47 8.21
N CYS A 274 -15.66 14.30 7.62
CA CYS A 274 -16.77 13.43 8.11
C CYS A 274 -16.57 13.01 9.56
N ARG A 275 -15.33 12.72 9.99
CA ARG A 275 -15.02 12.40 11.38
C ARG A 275 -15.29 13.59 12.30
N GLU A 276 -14.80 14.79 11.94
CA GLU A 276 -14.98 15.99 12.75
C GLU A 276 -16.47 16.35 12.90
N LEU A 277 -17.23 16.29 11.81
CA LEU A 277 -18.68 16.50 11.85
C LEU A 277 -19.38 15.48 12.76
N ASN A 278 -18.99 14.22 12.72
CA ASN A 278 -19.54 13.19 13.60
C ASN A 278 -19.14 13.42 15.08
N THR A 279 -17.92 13.87 15.35
CA THR A 279 -17.46 14.21 16.69
C THR A 279 -18.28 15.37 17.28
N VAL A 280 -18.49 16.42 16.51
CA VAL A 280 -19.34 17.57 16.92
C VAL A 280 -20.79 17.15 17.11
N ARG A 281 -21.34 16.33 16.19
CA ARG A 281 -22.67 15.74 16.31
C ARG A 281 -22.85 15.01 17.64
N GLN A 282 -21.91 14.15 17.99
CA GLN A 282 -21.94 13.37 19.24
C GLN A 282 -21.86 14.29 20.47
N ALA A 283 -20.98 15.27 20.46
CA ALA A 283 -20.81 16.22 21.56
C ALA A 283 -22.09 17.07 21.79
N GLN A 284 -22.82 17.36 20.71
CA GLN A 284 -24.11 18.10 20.78
C GLN A 284 -25.33 17.18 21.04
N GLY A 285 -25.14 15.86 21.14
CA GLY A 285 -26.25 14.90 21.32
C GLY A 285 -27.23 14.83 20.15
N LYS A 286 -26.82 15.28 18.93
CA LYS A 286 -27.68 15.24 17.74
C LYS A 286 -27.82 13.81 17.20
N PRO A 287 -29.01 13.41 16.73
CA PRO A 287 -29.24 12.09 16.16
C PRO A 287 -28.55 11.91 14.80
N GLU A 288 -28.38 12.98 14.03
CA GLU A 288 -27.82 12.99 12.67
C GLU A 288 -26.88 14.17 12.43
N ILE A 289 -26.07 14.07 11.40
CA ILE A 289 -25.22 15.16 10.91
C ILE A 289 -26.12 16.10 10.10
N SER A 290 -26.21 17.34 10.53
CA SER A 290 -27.06 18.39 9.93
C SER A 290 -26.19 19.45 9.22
N ALA A 291 -26.78 20.16 8.25
CA ALA A 291 -26.09 21.15 7.44
C ALA A 291 -25.49 22.33 8.26
N ASP A 292 -26.07 22.64 9.40
CA ASP A 292 -25.57 23.70 10.30
C ASP A 292 -24.18 23.34 10.90
N LEU A 293 -23.83 22.05 10.99
CA LEU A 293 -22.50 21.61 11.43
C LEU A 293 -21.39 21.91 10.40
N LEU A 294 -21.74 22.21 9.14
CA LEU A 294 -20.84 22.71 8.11
C LEU A 294 -20.59 24.20 8.18
N ALA A 295 -21.24 24.93 9.13
CA ALA A 295 -21.04 26.35 9.33
C ALA A 295 -19.61 26.63 9.81
N GLY A 296 -18.80 27.14 8.90
CA GLY A 296 -17.38 27.42 9.09
C GLY A 296 -16.62 27.27 7.78
N SER A 297 -15.42 27.78 7.71
CA SER A 297 -14.57 27.50 6.55
C SER A 297 -13.90 26.13 6.69
N ARG A 298 -13.61 25.49 5.56
CA ARG A 298 -12.80 24.26 5.52
C ARG A 298 -11.48 24.45 6.27
N ASP A 299 -10.86 25.59 6.07
CA ASP A 299 -9.56 25.91 6.70
C ASP A 299 -9.70 26.07 8.23
N THR A 300 -10.83 26.60 8.71
CA THR A 300 -11.11 26.67 10.16
C THR A 300 -11.17 25.26 10.78
N ILE A 301 -11.94 24.35 10.16
CA ILE A 301 -12.05 22.95 10.64
C ILE A 301 -10.68 22.25 10.65
N LEU A 302 -9.89 22.46 9.62
CA LEU A 302 -8.54 21.88 9.52
C LEU A 302 -7.59 22.48 10.55
N THR A 303 -7.62 23.78 10.75
CA THR A 303 -6.79 24.48 11.75
C THR A 303 -7.16 24.02 13.16
N GLU A 304 -8.45 23.97 13.49
CA GLU A 304 -8.90 23.48 14.80
C GLU A 304 -8.53 22.00 15.04
N PHE A 305 -8.61 21.18 14.00
CA PHE A 305 -8.15 19.79 14.08
C PHE A 305 -6.65 19.72 14.36
N TYR A 306 -5.84 20.49 13.62
CA TYR A 306 -4.40 20.53 13.77
C TYR A 306 -3.98 20.98 15.17
N GLU A 307 -4.56 22.09 15.65
CA GLU A 307 -4.28 22.61 16.98
C GLU A 307 -4.65 21.61 18.08
N ARG A 308 -5.81 20.94 17.96
CA ARG A 308 -6.19 19.89 18.92
C ARG A 308 -5.28 18.67 18.88
N ALA A 309 -4.85 18.25 17.69
CA ALA A 309 -3.96 17.10 17.53
C ALA A 309 -2.58 17.34 18.19
N LEU A 310 -2.16 18.60 18.28
CA LEU A 310 -0.87 18.99 18.86
C LEU A 310 -0.97 19.59 20.27
N ALA A 311 -2.17 19.78 20.82
CA ALA A 311 -2.36 20.46 22.12
C ALA A 311 -1.56 19.82 23.27
N ASP A 312 -1.52 18.49 23.30
CA ASP A 312 -0.84 17.71 24.35
C ASP A 312 0.57 17.24 23.94
N GLN A 313 1.09 17.70 22.79
CA GLN A 313 2.39 17.28 22.31
C GLN A 313 3.49 18.27 22.75
N PRO A 314 4.73 17.79 23.02
CA PRO A 314 5.87 18.66 23.27
C PRO A 314 6.08 19.67 22.13
N ALA A 315 6.54 20.88 22.45
CA ALA A 315 6.75 21.94 21.47
C ALA A 315 7.69 21.53 20.30
N GLY A 316 8.65 20.64 20.57
CA GLY A 316 9.54 20.10 19.54
C GLY A 316 8.83 19.28 18.46
N VAL A 317 7.72 18.60 18.79
CA VAL A 317 6.96 17.79 17.84
C VAL A 317 6.33 18.65 16.74
N ARG A 318 5.75 19.81 17.10
CA ARG A 318 5.20 20.77 16.14
C ARG A 318 6.28 21.23 15.15
N ARG A 319 7.45 21.58 15.69
CA ARG A 319 8.57 22.06 14.87
C ARG A 319 9.04 20.99 13.88
N VAL A 320 9.21 19.75 14.33
CA VAL A 320 9.58 18.64 13.43
C VAL A 320 8.54 18.44 12.32
N ILE A 321 7.24 18.54 12.65
CA ILE A 321 6.17 18.39 11.65
C ILE A 321 6.21 19.52 10.62
N GLU A 322 6.36 20.77 11.06
CA GLU A 322 6.30 21.96 10.21
C GLU A 322 7.59 22.16 9.39
N ASP A 323 8.76 21.93 10.00
CA ASP A 323 10.06 22.26 9.42
C ASP A 323 10.71 21.07 8.68
N GLU A 324 10.43 19.82 9.10
CA GLU A 324 11.16 18.65 8.63
C GLU A 324 10.29 17.62 7.90
N LEU A 325 8.98 17.53 8.22
CA LEU A 325 8.08 16.57 7.56
C LEU A 325 7.34 17.17 6.36
N LEU A 326 7.52 18.46 6.08
CA LEU A 326 6.95 19.12 4.91
C LEU A 326 8.06 19.71 4.05
N THR A 327 8.02 19.44 2.75
CA THR A 327 8.89 20.13 1.78
C THR A 327 8.43 21.56 1.57
N GLU A 328 9.29 22.45 1.05
CA GLU A 328 8.93 23.83 0.66
C GLU A 328 7.73 23.88 -0.31
N SER A 329 7.54 22.84 -1.11
CA SER A 329 6.39 22.68 -2.02
C SER A 329 5.15 22.09 -1.36
N GLY A 330 5.14 21.87 -0.03
CA GLY A 330 4.00 21.38 0.73
C GLY A 330 3.76 19.87 0.62
N TYR A 331 4.74 19.10 0.15
CA TYR A 331 4.65 17.64 0.14
C TYR A 331 5.23 17.06 1.43
N ARG A 332 4.70 15.90 1.80
CA ARG A 332 5.19 15.15 2.96
C ARG A 332 6.58 14.58 2.69
N GLU A 333 7.52 14.85 3.59
CA GLU A 333 8.83 14.22 3.66
C GLU A 333 8.78 12.97 4.55
N SER A 334 9.71 12.03 4.33
CA SER A 334 9.90 10.85 5.19
C SER A 334 11.24 10.97 5.89
N LEU A 335 11.22 10.93 7.21
CA LEU A 335 12.45 10.98 8.04
C LEU A 335 12.66 9.65 8.74
N ALA A 336 13.92 9.24 8.87
CA ALA A 336 14.30 8.15 9.74
C ALA A 336 14.07 8.54 11.21
N GLU A 337 13.58 7.61 12.04
CA GLU A 337 13.25 7.85 13.44
C GLU A 337 14.44 8.40 14.24
N GLU A 338 15.65 7.94 13.93
CA GLU A 338 16.91 8.39 14.56
C GLU A 338 17.22 9.86 14.34
N ARG A 339 16.65 10.50 13.31
CA ARG A 339 16.78 11.95 13.06
C ARG A 339 15.78 12.77 13.87
N VAL A 340 14.67 12.19 14.25
CA VAL A 340 13.58 12.85 15.01
C VAL A 340 13.90 12.87 16.50
N THR A 341 14.73 11.92 16.98
CA THR A 341 15.08 11.76 18.41
C THR A 341 16.32 12.56 18.83
N LYS A 342 16.95 13.30 17.93
CA LYS A 342 18.05 14.26 18.22
C LYS A 342 17.53 15.69 18.34
#